data_62ce3d8c097ba27770fb2f81aa832619
#
_entry.id   62ce3d8c097ba27770fb2f81aa832619
#
_cell.length_a   1.000
_cell.length_b   1.000
_cell.length_c   1.000
_cell.angle_alpha   90.00
_cell.angle_beta   90.00
_cell.angle_gamma   90.00
#
_symmetry.space_group_name_H-M   'P 1'
#
loop_
_entity.id
_entity.type
_entity.pdbx_description
1 polymer ?
#
loop_
_entity_poly.entity_id
_entity_poly.type
_entity_poly.pdbx_seq_one_letter_code
_entity_poly.pdbx_strand_id
1 'polypeptide(L)'
;NIDGLHQLAGSKRVYELHGSIHRNYCMNCGKFYDAQYVKKSEGVPKCSCGGVVKPDVVLYEEGLDEETIRGAVEAIASADMLLIGGTSLVVYPAAGFIDYFRGSRLAVINKSETAKNIRSELTISAPIGEILSRIKV
;
A
#
# COMPACT_ATOMS: atom_id res chain seq x y z
N ASN A 1 2.57 -0.42 -0.81
CA ASN A 1 3.64 -1.20 -0.18
C ASN A 1 3.29 -1.62 1.24
N ILE A 2 3.94 -2.67 1.73
CA ILE A 2 3.75 -3.25 3.08
C ILE A 2 4.83 -2.80 4.08
N ASP A 3 5.70 -1.89 3.68
CA ASP A 3 6.93 -1.50 4.40
C ASP A 3 6.74 -0.42 5.48
N GLY A 4 5.58 0.22 5.55
CA GLY A 4 5.29 1.28 6.52
C GLY A 4 6.03 2.60 6.28
N LEU A 5 6.66 2.81 5.13
CA LEU A 5 7.44 4.02 4.85
C LEU A 5 6.59 5.29 4.83
N HIS A 6 5.32 5.21 4.42
CA HIS A 6 4.40 6.35 4.46
C HIS A 6 4.17 6.85 5.89
N GLN A 7 3.92 5.92 6.82
CA GLN A 7 3.73 6.25 8.23
C GLN A 7 5.02 6.81 8.84
N LEU A 8 6.16 6.21 8.51
CA LEU A 8 7.47 6.68 8.97
C LEU A 8 7.78 8.10 8.45
N ALA A 9 7.33 8.43 7.23
CA ALA A 9 7.44 9.77 6.65
C ALA A 9 6.42 10.78 7.21
N GLY A 10 5.52 10.36 8.11
CA GLY A 10 4.54 11.22 8.75
C GLY A 10 3.19 11.31 8.07
N SER A 11 2.90 10.46 7.08
CA SER A 11 1.56 10.38 6.47
C SER A 11 0.53 9.98 7.52
N LYS A 12 -0.56 10.77 7.65
CA LYS A 12 -1.56 10.59 8.70
C LYS A 12 -2.66 9.58 8.32
N ARG A 13 -2.99 9.49 7.04
CA ARG A 13 -4.03 8.58 6.54
C ARG A 13 -3.42 7.71 5.45
N VAL A 14 -3.23 6.44 5.74
CA VAL A 14 -2.65 5.46 4.83
C VAL A 14 -3.57 4.24 4.76
N TYR A 15 -4.03 3.88 3.57
CA TYR A 15 -4.80 2.67 3.33
C TYR A 15 -3.86 1.59 2.78
N GLU A 16 -3.42 0.68 3.65
CA GLU A 16 -2.51 -0.41 3.31
C GLU A 16 -3.28 -1.60 2.73
N LEU A 17 -3.64 -1.53 1.45
CA LEU A 17 -4.48 -2.53 0.77
C LEU A 17 -3.96 -3.97 0.89
N HIS A 18 -2.66 -4.14 0.95
CA HIS A 18 -2.02 -5.44 1.08
C HIS A 18 -1.46 -5.69 2.48
N GLY A 19 -1.87 -4.88 3.46
CA GLY A 19 -1.45 -5.00 4.84
C GLY A 19 -0.06 -4.46 5.14
N SER A 20 0.59 -4.99 6.19
CA SER A 20 1.87 -4.49 6.67
C SER A 20 2.70 -5.58 7.36
N ILE A 21 4.01 -5.57 7.10
CA ILE A 21 4.96 -6.44 7.82
C ILE A 21 5.15 -6.05 9.29
N HIS A 22 4.69 -4.86 9.68
CA HIS A 22 4.81 -4.38 11.07
C HIS A 22 3.73 -4.93 11.99
N ARG A 23 2.66 -5.51 11.44
CA ARG A 23 1.61 -6.21 12.17
C ARG A 23 1.70 -7.69 11.87
N ASN A 24 1.72 -8.50 12.91
CA ASN A 24 1.78 -9.96 12.78
C ASN A 24 0.87 -10.57 13.83
N TYR A 25 0.15 -11.62 13.47
CA TYR A 25 -0.84 -12.24 14.36
C TYR A 25 -0.69 -13.75 14.42
N CYS A 26 -0.92 -14.28 15.61
CA CYS A 26 -1.03 -15.73 15.78
C CYS A 26 -2.29 -16.25 15.08
N MET A 27 -2.15 -17.24 14.22
CA MET A 27 -3.26 -17.83 13.48
C MET A 27 -4.25 -18.62 14.35
N ASN A 28 -3.84 -19.01 15.58
CA ASN A 28 -4.72 -19.75 16.50
C ASN A 28 -5.46 -18.82 17.44
N CYS A 29 -4.78 -17.86 18.09
CA CYS A 29 -5.35 -17.06 19.17
C CYS A 29 -5.42 -15.55 18.88
N GLY A 30 -5.01 -15.10 17.70
CA GLY A 30 -5.07 -13.70 17.31
C GLY A 30 -4.08 -12.77 18.03
N LYS A 31 -3.20 -13.30 18.88
CA LYS A 31 -2.24 -12.47 19.62
C LYS A 31 -1.32 -11.71 18.67
N PHE A 32 -1.19 -10.41 18.91
CA PHE A 32 -0.33 -9.52 18.14
C PHE A 32 1.16 -9.72 18.45
N TYR A 33 1.98 -9.57 17.42
CA TYR A 33 3.44 -9.55 17.46
C TYR A 33 3.97 -8.47 16.52
N ASP A 34 5.02 -7.78 16.93
CA ASP A 34 5.70 -6.79 16.09
C ASP A 34 6.67 -7.43 15.09
N ALA A 35 7.20 -6.63 14.16
CA ALA A 35 8.18 -7.08 13.18
C ALA A 35 9.50 -7.53 13.84
N GLN A 36 9.85 -6.99 15.01
CA GLN A 36 11.07 -7.37 15.73
C GLN A 36 10.99 -8.80 16.27
N TYR A 37 9.81 -9.21 16.72
CA TYR A 37 9.58 -10.59 17.14
C TYR A 37 9.82 -11.56 15.98
N VAL A 38 9.23 -11.29 14.82
CA VAL A 38 9.39 -12.11 13.62
C VAL A 38 10.85 -12.16 13.17
N LYS A 39 11.53 -11.00 13.14
CA LYS A 39 12.94 -10.89 12.74
C LYS A 39 13.90 -11.68 13.64
N LYS A 40 13.59 -11.77 14.94
CA LYS A 40 14.41 -12.48 15.94
C LYS A 40 14.09 -13.97 16.04
N SER A 41 13.01 -14.42 15.43
CA SER A 41 12.60 -15.82 15.49
C SER A 41 13.49 -16.68 14.61
N GLU A 42 13.87 -17.83 15.10
CA GLU A 42 14.55 -18.86 14.33
C GLU A 42 13.50 -19.74 13.61
N GLY A 43 13.59 -19.82 12.28
CA GLY A 43 12.62 -20.54 11.45
C GLY A 43 11.24 -19.89 11.44
N VAL A 44 10.18 -20.70 11.49
CA VAL A 44 8.79 -20.20 11.47
C VAL A 44 8.40 -19.63 12.83
N PRO A 45 8.04 -18.35 12.93
CA PRO A 45 7.67 -17.72 14.20
C PRO A 45 6.48 -18.42 14.87
N LYS A 46 6.58 -18.70 16.17
CA LYS A 46 5.55 -19.39 16.94
C LYS A 46 5.04 -18.54 18.11
N CYS A 47 3.74 -18.56 18.31
CA CYS A 47 3.10 -17.99 19.48
C CYS A 47 3.31 -18.86 20.73
N SER A 48 3.17 -18.27 21.92
CA SER A 48 3.17 -19.01 23.19
C SER A 48 2.08 -20.09 23.27
N CYS A 49 1.00 -20.00 22.47
CA CYS A 49 -0.01 -21.04 22.35
C CYS A 49 0.35 -22.16 21.34
N GLY A 50 1.55 -22.14 20.75
CA GLY A 50 2.00 -23.09 19.74
C GLY A 50 1.59 -22.74 18.30
N GLY A 51 0.71 -21.78 18.10
CA GLY A 51 0.23 -21.36 16.77
C GLY A 51 1.32 -20.65 15.97
N VAL A 52 1.21 -20.70 14.64
CA VAL A 52 2.08 -19.95 13.73
C VAL A 52 1.74 -18.46 13.79
N VAL A 53 2.77 -17.61 13.79
CA VAL A 53 2.60 -16.15 13.66
C VAL A 53 2.76 -15.79 12.19
N LYS A 54 1.68 -15.24 11.58
CA LYS A 54 1.64 -14.81 10.18
C LYS A 54 1.68 -13.28 10.13
N PRO A 55 2.45 -12.67 9.20
CA PRO A 55 2.31 -11.25 8.91
C PRO A 55 0.91 -10.90 8.43
N ASP A 56 0.44 -9.73 8.80
CA ASP A 56 -0.80 -9.12 8.28
C ASP A 56 -0.55 -8.60 6.85
N VAL A 57 -0.22 -9.53 5.98
CA VAL A 57 0.05 -9.28 4.56
C VAL A 57 -0.86 -10.17 3.74
N VAL A 58 -1.56 -9.56 2.79
CA VAL A 58 -2.44 -10.25 1.85
C VAL A 58 -1.58 -10.98 0.82
N LEU A 59 -1.72 -12.29 0.76
CA LEU A 59 -1.04 -13.16 -0.20
C LEU A 59 -1.92 -13.40 -1.44
N TYR A 60 -1.35 -14.05 -2.45
CA TYR A 60 -2.13 -14.49 -3.61
C TYR A 60 -3.30 -15.37 -3.18
N GLU A 61 -4.47 -15.15 -3.82
CA GLU A 61 -5.74 -15.82 -3.53
C GLU A 61 -6.42 -15.41 -2.20
N GLU A 62 -5.78 -14.56 -1.39
CA GLU A 62 -6.42 -13.95 -0.21
C GLU A 62 -7.19 -12.68 -0.62
N GLY A 63 -8.36 -12.47 -0.01
CA GLY A 63 -9.17 -11.26 -0.20
C GLY A 63 -8.55 -10.05 0.51
N LEU A 64 -8.73 -8.87 -0.08
CA LEU A 64 -8.40 -7.61 0.60
C LEU A 64 -9.45 -7.29 1.67
N ASP A 65 -9.04 -6.53 2.69
CA ASP A 65 -9.95 -6.02 3.71
C ASP A 65 -10.97 -5.03 3.13
N GLU A 66 -12.26 -5.32 3.30
CA GLU A 66 -13.35 -4.54 2.71
C GLU A 66 -13.43 -3.09 3.24
N GLU A 67 -13.09 -2.87 4.52
CA GLU A 67 -13.07 -1.53 5.10
C GLU A 67 -11.95 -0.68 4.51
N THR A 68 -10.77 -1.29 4.34
CA THR A 68 -9.62 -0.64 3.68
C THR A 68 -9.92 -0.31 2.22
N ILE A 69 -10.55 -1.23 1.48
CA ILE A 69 -11.01 -0.98 0.10
C ILE A 69 -11.97 0.21 0.07
N ARG A 70 -13.02 0.17 0.88
CA ARG A 70 -14.03 1.23 0.92
C ARG A 70 -13.40 2.58 1.21
N GLY A 71 -12.57 2.67 2.27
CA GLY A 71 -11.91 3.91 2.64
C GLY A 71 -10.97 4.45 1.55
N ALA A 72 -10.22 3.57 0.88
CA ALA A 72 -9.34 3.95 -0.23
C ALA A 72 -10.14 4.47 -1.44
N VAL A 73 -11.21 3.77 -1.83
CA VAL A 73 -12.08 4.16 -2.95
C VAL A 73 -12.79 5.49 -2.65
N GLU A 74 -13.34 5.68 -1.46
CA GLU A 74 -13.96 6.93 -1.04
C GLU A 74 -12.96 8.11 -1.06
N ALA A 75 -11.74 7.89 -0.57
CA ALA A 75 -10.69 8.89 -0.61
C ALA A 75 -10.30 9.28 -2.04
N ILE A 76 -10.16 8.31 -2.94
CA ILE A 76 -9.87 8.56 -4.36
C ILE A 76 -11.04 9.28 -5.04
N ALA A 77 -12.29 8.85 -4.81
CA ALA A 77 -13.47 9.42 -5.44
C ALA A 77 -13.75 10.87 -5.02
N SER A 78 -13.34 11.25 -3.80
CA SER A 78 -13.52 12.58 -3.23
C SER A 78 -12.32 13.51 -3.40
N ALA A 79 -11.22 13.02 -3.96
CA ALA A 79 -10.00 13.80 -4.10
C ALA A 79 -10.10 14.84 -5.23
N ASP A 80 -9.57 16.04 -5.01
CA ASP A 80 -9.44 17.09 -6.04
C ASP A 80 -8.29 16.81 -7.01
N MET A 81 -7.31 16.07 -6.54
CA MET A 81 -6.12 15.67 -7.30
C MET A 81 -5.71 14.24 -6.95
N LEU A 82 -5.35 13.45 -7.95
CA LEU A 82 -4.77 12.13 -7.79
C LEU A 82 -3.33 12.11 -8.30
N LEU A 83 -2.41 11.78 -7.41
CA LEU A 83 -1.01 11.54 -7.76
C LEU A 83 -0.72 10.04 -7.72
N ILE A 84 -0.33 9.47 -8.85
CA ILE A 84 0.08 8.07 -8.97
C ILE A 84 1.60 8.02 -9.04
N GLY A 85 2.21 7.24 -8.17
CA GLY A 85 3.67 7.18 -8.10
C GLY A 85 4.24 5.83 -7.74
N GLY A 86 5.37 5.47 -8.36
CA GLY A 86 6.14 4.28 -8.02
C GLY A 86 5.40 2.96 -8.20
N THR A 87 4.54 2.83 -9.22
CA THR A 87 3.73 1.63 -9.45
C THR A 87 3.72 1.21 -10.91
N SER A 88 3.67 -0.10 -11.16
CA SER A 88 3.45 -0.66 -12.50
C SER A 88 1.98 -0.71 -12.90
N LEU A 89 1.04 -0.57 -11.96
CA LEU A 89 -0.41 -0.70 -12.14
C LEU A 89 -0.85 -2.03 -12.76
N VAL A 90 -0.20 -3.13 -12.36
CA VAL A 90 -0.55 -4.49 -12.81
C VAL A 90 -1.27 -5.31 -11.75
N VAL A 91 -1.19 -4.91 -10.47
CA VAL A 91 -1.76 -5.67 -9.36
C VAL A 91 -3.22 -5.26 -9.13
N TYR A 92 -4.13 -6.17 -9.42
CA TYR A 92 -5.57 -6.00 -9.17
C TYR A 92 -5.96 -6.59 -7.81
N PRO A 93 -7.00 -6.02 -7.13
CA PRO A 93 -7.90 -4.96 -7.61
C PRO A 93 -7.34 -3.52 -7.47
N ALA A 94 -6.20 -3.31 -6.79
CA ALA A 94 -5.66 -1.98 -6.51
C ALA A 94 -5.46 -1.11 -7.76
N ALA A 95 -4.96 -1.70 -8.85
CA ALA A 95 -4.77 -0.99 -10.13
C ALA A 95 -6.09 -0.45 -10.73
N GLY A 96 -7.23 -1.04 -10.38
CA GLY A 96 -8.56 -0.58 -10.80
C GLY A 96 -9.09 0.60 -9.99
N PHE A 97 -8.54 0.90 -8.82
CA PHE A 97 -9.07 1.96 -7.95
C PHE A 97 -8.94 3.35 -8.53
N ILE A 98 -7.99 3.57 -9.44
CA ILE A 98 -7.85 4.84 -10.16
C ILE A 98 -9.10 5.20 -10.98
N ASP A 99 -9.90 4.22 -11.40
CA ASP A 99 -11.12 4.44 -12.17
C ASP A 99 -12.24 5.10 -11.35
N TYR A 100 -12.12 5.11 -10.02
CA TYR A 100 -13.04 5.83 -9.14
C TYR A 100 -12.72 7.32 -9.01
N PHE A 101 -11.55 7.76 -9.49
CA PHE A 101 -11.21 9.19 -9.45
C PHE A 101 -12.15 10.00 -10.36
N ARG A 102 -12.75 11.04 -9.79
CA ARG A 102 -13.75 11.89 -10.47
C ARG A 102 -13.25 13.31 -10.76
N GLY A 103 -12.06 13.65 -10.24
CA GLY A 103 -11.44 14.94 -10.48
C GLY A 103 -10.78 15.05 -11.86
N SER A 104 -10.26 16.21 -12.18
CA SER A 104 -9.55 16.49 -13.43
C SER A 104 -8.04 16.44 -13.29
N ARG A 105 -7.51 16.68 -12.09
CA ARG A 105 -6.07 16.79 -11.87
C ARG A 105 -5.44 15.44 -11.57
N LEU A 106 -4.97 14.74 -12.60
CA LEU A 106 -4.28 13.47 -12.45
C LEU A 106 -2.83 13.60 -12.91
N ALA A 107 -1.91 13.27 -12.02
CA ALA A 107 -0.48 13.25 -12.31
C ALA A 107 0.12 11.85 -12.09
N VAL A 108 1.04 11.45 -12.93
CA VAL A 108 1.77 10.19 -12.83
C VAL A 108 3.27 10.47 -12.74
N ILE A 109 3.91 9.96 -11.69
CA ILE A 109 5.37 9.99 -11.53
C ILE A 109 5.86 8.56 -11.39
N ASN A 110 6.46 8.03 -12.44
CA ASN A 110 6.94 6.66 -12.45
C ASN A 110 8.22 6.53 -13.28
N LYS A 111 9.11 5.65 -12.90
CA LYS A 111 10.37 5.44 -13.62
C LYS A 111 10.17 4.80 -15.00
N SER A 112 9.20 3.94 -15.12
CA SER A 112 8.82 3.24 -16.36
C SER A 112 7.36 3.52 -16.70
N GLU A 113 6.97 3.22 -17.92
CA GLU A 113 5.57 3.27 -18.31
C GLU A 113 4.72 2.37 -17.43
N THR A 114 3.49 2.79 -17.15
CA THR A 114 2.51 1.99 -16.42
C THR A 114 1.78 1.06 -17.41
N ALA A 115 1.43 -0.14 -16.98
CA ALA A 115 0.72 -1.10 -17.82
C ALA A 115 -0.67 -0.61 -18.26
N LYS A 116 -1.28 0.26 -17.43
CA LYS A 116 -2.58 0.87 -17.74
C LYS A 116 -2.34 2.20 -18.46
N ASN A 117 -2.98 2.38 -19.63
CA ASN A 117 -2.99 3.66 -20.32
C ASN A 117 -3.85 4.65 -19.52
N ILE A 118 -3.21 5.57 -18.82
CA ILE A 118 -3.87 6.55 -17.98
C ILE A 118 -3.85 7.91 -18.69
N ARG A 119 -5.03 8.47 -18.89
CA ARG A 119 -5.15 9.84 -19.38
C ARG A 119 -4.85 10.81 -18.22
N SER A 120 -3.59 11.18 -18.08
CA SER A 120 -3.11 12.13 -17.07
C SER A 120 -2.84 13.51 -17.67
N GLU A 121 -3.01 14.57 -16.86
CA GLU A 121 -2.59 15.93 -17.24
C GLU A 121 -1.07 16.10 -17.21
N LEU A 122 -0.40 15.33 -16.36
CA LEU A 122 1.05 15.37 -16.18
C LEU A 122 1.60 13.95 -16.01
N THR A 123 2.56 13.59 -16.86
CA THR A 123 3.34 12.36 -16.70
C THR A 123 4.82 12.70 -16.63
N ILE A 124 5.48 12.23 -15.59
CA ILE A 124 6.93 12.42 -15.38
C ILE A 124 7.58 11.04 -15.30
N SER A 125 8.43 10.74 -16.29
CA SER A 125 9.21 9.50 -16.34
C SER A 125 10.54 9.67 -15.60
N ALA A 126 10.48 9.55 -14.25
CA ALA A 126 11.65 9.68 -13.39
C ALA A 126 11.42 8.97 -12.04
N PRO A 127 12.48 8.72 -11.24
CA PRO A 127 12.34 8.22 -9.89
C PRO A 127 11.52 9.19 -9.03
N ILE A 128 10.46 8.68 -8.38
CA ILE A 128 9.52 9.51 -7.61
C ILE A 128 10.22 10.31 -6.51
N GLY A 129 11.21 9.74 -5.83
CA GLY A 129 11.96 10.43 -4.77
C GLY A 129 12.70 11.66 -5.28
N GLU A 130 13.29 11.60 -6.48
CA GLU A 130 13.98 12.73 -7.09
C GLU A 130 13.02 13.87 -7.44
N ILE A 131 11.83 13.54 -7.92
CA ILE A 131 10.83 14.54 -8.29
C ILE A 131 10.24 15.19 -7.04
N LEU A 132 9.80 14.38 -6.07
CA LEU A 132 9.17 14.90 -4.85
C LEU A 132 10.14 15.72 -4.00
N SER A 133 11.44 15.40 -4.00
CA SER A 133 12.45 16.19 -3.27
C SER A 133 12.66 17.60 -3.80
N ARG A 134 12.21 17.90 -5.03
CA ARG A 134 12.29 19.24 -5.65
C ARG A 134 11.07 20.11 -5.35
N ILE A 135 10.00 19.53 -4.81
CA ILE A 135 8.80 20.28 -4.42
C ILE A 135 9.13 21.02 -3.12
N LYS A 136 9.03 22.35 -3.19
CA LYS A 136 9.15 23.21 -2.00
C LYS A 136 7.74 23.42 -1.45
N VAL A 137 7.52 23.04 -0.21
CA VAL A 137 6.28 23.25 0.54
C VAL A 137 6.46 24.44 1.48
#